data_937461efcd00f3a893be8e2e75535f53
#
_entry.id   937461efcd00f3a893be8e2e75535f53
#
_cell.length_a   1.000
_cell.length_b   1.000
_cell.length_c   1.000
_cell.angle_alpha   90.00
_cell.angle_beta   90.00
_cell.angle_gamma   90.00
#
_symmetry.space_group_name_H-M   'P 1'
#
loop_
_entity.id
_entity.type
_entity.pdbx_description
1 polymer ?
#
loop_
_entity_poly.entity_id
_entity_poly.type
_entity_poly.pdbx_seq_one_letter_code
_entity_poly.pdbx_strand_id
1 'polypeptide(L)'
;MSNKHNNYIIFDEYKTNRPGAWYFVPDEGVFVKGVPCHGFGAVKYVEGSVYVGELYYDGEKFNKIGMGQQDFCRSTMGNKNILSGLRRSKYIGSFDYRKTDWIYGNGVMYFVDDDNQPQYFVKGFFSGFDKIGEWQGEFDYATLLNNYTRDMELAAEPVDFAVDWVRECVAPWRDKHADVLFVGDSYFELGNVADYAGVNLFGKVFPQGYVNIGVGGSKFSDWLNWIDGASGMASPKKIVLNLGFNDIHSNMEPATVYKNYTEMVEKLRKCFGSPEIYLVQVVHSPKYPEMYKQECDFNNMTASTASTLGVKLIDWNDKIVASKQDCFHFDRLHPNEHGYALFEQAIKEAL
;
A
#
# COMPACT_ATOMS: atom_id res chain seq x y z
N MET A 1 -30.66 14.71 12.84
CA MET A 1 -29.40 14.44 12.15
C MET A 1 -29.12 12.97 12.37
N SER A 2 -29.38 12.10 11.39
CA SER A 2 -29.08 10.67 11.52
C SER A 2 -27.57 10.49 11.45
N ASN A 3 -27.02 9.79 12.43
CA ASN A 3 -25.61 9.41 12.49
C ASN A 3 -25.23 8.62 11.22
N LYS A 4 -24.69 9.29 10.20
CA LYS A 4 -24.14 8.66 9.00
C LYS A 4 -22.90 7.77 9.30
N HIS A 5 -22.37 7.86 10.50
CA HIS A 5 -21.16 7.11 10.93
C HIS A 5 -21.39 5.62 11.23
N ASN A 6 -22.64 5.15 11.32
CA ASN A 6 -22.93 3.76 11.66
C ASN A 6 -22.84 2.76 10.48
N ASN A 7 -22.47 3.22 9.28
CA ASN A 7 -22.39 2.38 8.09
C ASN A 7 -20.96 2.18 7.55
N TYR A 8 -19.93 2.46 8.37
CA TYR A 8 -18.58 2.07 8.00
C TYR A 8 -18.45 0.55 8.09
N ILE A 9 -18.27 -0.07 6.95
CA ILE A 9 -17.91 -1.48 6.89
C ILE A 9 -16.39 -1.53 6.84
N ILE A 10 -15.77 -1.91 7.93
CA ILE A 10 -14.33 -2.25 7.94
C ILE A 10 -14.24 -3.61 7.30
N PHE A 11 -13.66 -3.68 6.11
CA PHE A 11 -13.41 -4.95 5.44
C PHE A 11 -12.07 -5.51 5.87
N ASP A 12 -12.17 -6.57 6.63
CA ASP A 12 -11.06 -7.35 7.20
C ASP A 12 -10.44 -8.33 6.17
N GLU A 13 -10.90 -8.31 4.93
CA GLU A 13 -10.50 -9.30 3.95
C GLU A 13 -9.51 -8.73 2.95
N TYR A 14 -8.30 -9.24 2.98
CA TYR A 14 -7.16 -9.15 2.05
C TYR A 14 -7.47 -9.30 0.54
N LYS A 15 -8.71 -9.30 0.14
CA LYS A 15 -9.16 -9.40 -1.25
C LYS A 15 -9.24 -8.05 -1.96
N THR A 16 -9.12 -6.96 -1.24
CA THR A 16 -8.80 -5.66 -1.82
C THR A 16 -7.32 -5.43 -1.64
N ASN A 17 -6.58 -5.16 -2.69
CA ASN A 17 -5.13 -4.96 -2.67
C ASN A 17 -4.66 -3.79 -1.78
N ARG A 18 -5.56 -3.19 -0.99
CA ARG A 18 -5.26 -2.12 -0.04
C ARG A 18 -6.31 -2.10 1.07
N PRO A 19 -5.95 -2.44 2.30
CA PRO A 19 -6.84 -2.30 3.43
C PRO A 19 -7.29 -0.83 3.58
N GLY A 20 -8.53 -0.64 4.01
CA GLY A 20 -9.10 0.68 4.18
C GLY A 20 -10.49 0.62 4.78
N ALA A 21 -11.02 1.79 5.18
CA ALA A 21 -12.40 1.90 5.60
C ALA A 21 -13.30 2.23 4.41
N TRP A 22 -14.46 1.60 4.39
CA TRP A 22 -15.42 1.75 3.31
C TRP A 22 -16.73 2.30 3.85
N TYR A 23 -17.25 3.32 3.18
CA TYR A 23 -18.63 3.76 3.31
C TYR A 23 -19.34 3.42 1.99
N PHE A 24 -20.47 2.71 2.07
CA PHE A 24 -21.20 2.29 0.87
C PHE A 24 -22.70 2.42 1.08
N VAL A 25 -23.36 3.02 0.11
CA VAL A 25 -24.82 3.14 0.03
C VAL A 25 -25.24 2.43 -1.27
N PRO A 26 -25.85 1.25 -1.18
CA PRO A 26 -26.34 0.56 -2.37
C PRO A 26 -27.50 1.31 -3.01
N ASP A 27 -27.62 1.24 -4.33
CA ASP A 27 -28.70 1.91 -5.09
C ASP A 27 -30.08 1.37 -4.69
N GLU A 28 -30.19 0.10 -4.34
CA GLU A 28 -31.42 -0.60 -4.02
C GLU A 28 -31.65 -0.81 -2.50
N GLY A 29 -31.07 0.02 -1.65
CA GLY A 29 -31.40 0.09 -0.23
C GLY A 29 -30.50 -0.69 0.70
N VAL A 30 -30.61 -2.01 0.87
CA VAL A 30 -29.86 -2.73 1.91
C VAL A 30 -28.67 -3.48 1.34
N PHE A 31 -27.47 -3.23 1.89
CA PHE A 31 -26.30 -4.01 1.56
C PHE A 31 -26.36 -5.41 2.21
N VAL A 32 -26.16 -6.44 1.37
CA VAL A 32 -26.07 -7.84 1.81
C VAL A 32 -24.73 -8.41 1.37
N LYS A 33 -23.91 -8.83 2.32
CA LYS A 33 -22.61 -9.47 2.03
C LYS A 33 -22.83 -10.73 1.19
N GLY A 34 -22.04 -10.90 0.14
CA GLY A 34 -22.17 -12.02 -0.80
C GLY A 34 -23.12 -11.79 -1.97
N VAL A 35 -23.88 -10.68 -1.98
CA VAL A 35 -24.81 -10.34 -3.06
C VAL A 35 -24.25 -9.16 -3.87
N PRO A 36 -23.98 -9.32 -5.17
CA PRO A 36 -23.51 -8.23 -6.02
C PRO A 36 -24.49 -7.06 -6.07
N CYS A 37 -23.96 -5.83 -5.97
CA CYS A 37 -24.80 -4.64 -6.11
C CYS A 37 -23.98 -3.41 -6.52
N HIS A 38 -24.64 -2.44 -7.13
CA HIS A 38 -24.11 -1.11 -7.38
C HIS A 38 -24.43 -0.16 -6.23
N GLY A 39 -23.67 0.92 -6.15
CA GLY A 39 -23.96 1.99 -5.22
C GLY A 39 -22.95 3.09 -5.30
N PHE A 40 -23.06 4.01 -4.35
CA PHE A 40 -22.16 5.13 -4.20
C PHE A 40 -21.45 5.03 -2.85
N GLY A 41 -20.15 5.35 -2.81
CA GLY A 41 -19.42 5.23 -1.56
C GLY A 41 -18.12 5.97 -1.52
N ALA A 42 -17.48 5.88 -0.35
CA ALA A 42 -16.15 6.38 -0.12
C ALA A 42 -15.25 5.27 0.42
N VAL A 43 -13.99 5.33 0.03
CA VAL A 43 -12.94 4.44 0.51
C VAL A 43 -11.79 5.28 0.99
N LYS A 44 -11.40 5.10 2.23
CA LYS A 44 -10.16 5.66 2.74
C LYS A 44 -9.15 4.54 2.92
N TYR A 45 -8.06 4.64 2.18
CA TYR A 45 -6.99 3.67 2.25
C TYR A 45 -6.05 3.95 3.42
N VAL A 46 -5.39 2.91 3.92
CA VAL A 46 -4.48 3.00 5.07
C VAL A 46 -3.37 4.02 4.84
N GLU A 47 -2.85 4.11 3.61
CA GLU A 47 -1.84 5.10 3.24
C GLU A 47 -2.37 6.53 3.13
N GLY A 48 -3.66 6.77 3.40
CA GLY A 48 -4.29 8.09 3.42
C GLY A 48 -4.89 8.56 2.10
N SER A 49 -4.81 7.78 1.02
CA SER A 49 -5.57 8.07 -0.21
C SER A 49 -7.07 7.89 0.04
N VAL A 50 -7.89 8.70 -0.63
CA VAL A 50 -9.35 8.64 -0.52
C VAL A 50 -9.97 8.54 -1.90
N TYR A 51 -10.91 7.63 -2.05
CA TYR A 51 -11.80 7.56 -3.22
C TYR A 51 -13.23 7.89 -2.80
N VAL A 52 -13.93 8.64 -3.63
CA VAL A 52 -15.38 8.86 -3.52
C VAL A 52 -16.00 8.72 -4.90
N GLY A 53 -17.02 7.91 -5.03
CA GLY A 53 -17.69 7.72 -6.33
C GLY A 53 -18.54 6.46 -6.43
N GLU A 54 -18.83 6.09 -7.65
CA GLU A 54 -19.59 4.89 -7.95
C GLU A 54 -18.77 3.64 -7.65
N LEU A 55 -19.42 2.66 -7.01
CA LEU A 55 -18.82 1.40 -6.61
C LEU A 55 -19.71 0.23 -7.09
N TYR A 56 -19.05 -0.84 -7.47
CA TYR A 56 -19.67 -2.13 -7.70
C TYR A 56 -19.12 -3.15 -6.71
N TYR A 57 -19.98 -3.69 -5.88
CA TYR A 57 -19.70 -4.84 -5.04
C TYR A 57 -20.00 -6.11 -5.83
N ASP A 58 -19.02 -6.99 -6.05
CA ASP A 58 -19.18 -8.21 -6.84
C ASP A 58 -19.61 -9.44 -6.03
N GLY A 59 -19.91 -9.24 -4.75
CA GLY A 59 -20.24 -10.29 -3.78
C GLY A 59 -19.07 -10.62 -2.85
N GLU A 60 -17.85 -10.23 -3.22
CA GLU A 60 -16.63 -10.45 -2.44
C GLU A 60 -15.90 -9.16 -2.11
N LYS A 61 -15.77 -8.26 -3.08
CA LYS A 61 -15.00 -7.01 -2.94
C LYS A 61 -15.69 -5.83 -3.60
N PHE A 62 -15.28 -4.63 -3.19
CA PHE A 62 -15.71 -3.39 -3.84
C PHE A 62 -14.76 -3.04 -4.99
N ASN A 63 -15.36 -2.62 -6.09
CA ASN A 63 -14.64 -2.24 -7.30
C ASN A 63 -15.05 -0.82 -7.71
N LYS A 64 -14.10 0.02 -8.09
CA LYS A 64 -14.36 1.36 -8.62
C LYS A 64 -14.90 1.24 -10.03
N ILE A 65 -16.01 1.92 -10.31
CA ILE A 65 -16.67 1.92 -11.62
C ILE A 65 -17.32 3.29 -11.85
N GLY A 66 -17.64 3.61 -13.12
CA GLY A 66 -18.36 4.84 -13.42
C GLY A 66 -17.57 6.08 -13.06
N MET A 67 -18.22 7.02 -12.42
CA MET A 67 -17.64 8.32 -12.10
C MET A 67 -17.21 8.42 -10.66
N GLY A 68 -16.05 9.04 -10.43
CA GLY A 68 -15.55 9.22 -9.08
C GLY A 68 -14.40 10.23 -8.99
N GLN A 69 -13.99 10.47 -7.76
CA GLN A 69 -12.81 11.24 -7.41
C GLN A 69 -11.85 10.37 -6.59
N GLN A 70 -10.59 10.43 -6.93
CA GLN A 70 -9.50 9.84 -6.16
C GLN A 70 -8.55 10.91 -5.71
N ASP A 71 -8.38 11.12 -4.42
CA ASP A 71 -7.30 11.91 -3.85
C ASP A 71 -6.12 10.99 -3.55
N PHE A 72 -4.94 11.39 -3.98
CA PHE A 72 -3.72 10.60 -3.82
C PHE A 72 -2.96 11.07 -2.58
N CYS A 73 -2.64 10.14 -1.70
CA CYS A 73 -1.76 10.43 -0.59
C CYS A 73 -0.36 10.83 -1.08
N ARG A 74 0.30 11.69 -0.33
CA ARG A 74 1.69 12.11 -0.60
C ARG A 74 2.66 10.94 -0.59
N SER A 75 2.38 9.90 0.17
CA SER A 75 3.25 8.73 0.32
C SER A 75 3.15 7.70 -0.80
N THR A 76 2.10 7.73 -1.63
CA THR A 76 1.91 6.69 -2.65
C THR A 76 2.89 6.82 -3.82
N MET A 77 3.50 5.70 -4.21
CA MET A 77 4.50 5.64 -5.28
C MET A 77 3.98 6.08 -6.64
N GLY A 78 2.71 5.80 -6.97
CA GLY A 78 2.07 6.28 -8.20
C GLY A 78 1.98 7.80 -8.29
N ASN A 79 2.35 8.49 -7.22
CA ASN A 79 2.28 9.94 -7.10
C ASN A 79 3.51 10.68 -7.61
N LYS A 80 4.58 9.95 -7.96
CA LYS A 80 5.79 10.61 -8.43
C LYS A 80 5.74 11.00 -9.89
N ASN A 81 6.02 12.27 -10.06
CA ASN A 81 6.77 12.90 -11.11
C ASN A 81 6.63 12.36 -12.54
N ILE A 82 5.64 12.85 -13.21
CA ILE A 82 5.69 12.92 -14.68
C ILE A 82 6.44 14.19 -15.12
N LEU A 83 6.49 15.21 -14.28
CA LEU A 83 7.19 16.47 -14.52
C LEU A 83 8.00 16.82 -13.27
N SER A 84 9.26 17.13 -13.43
CA SER A 84 10.20 17.41 -12.33
C SER A 84 9.60 18.38 -11.30
N GLY A 85 9.47 17.94 -10.05
CA GLY A 85 8.99 18.73 -8.91
C GLY A 85 7.49 18.73 -8.69
N LEU A 86 6.68 18.02 -9.50
CA LEU A 86 5.23 17.99 -9.32
C LEU A 86 4.74 16.56 -9.00
N ARG A 87 3.67 16.43 -8.24
CA ARG A 87 3.01 15.17 -7.93
C ARG A 87 1.52 15.22 -8.25
N ARG A 88 0.95 14.07 -8.53
CA ARG A 88 -0.51 13.95 -8.68
C ARG A 88 -1.14 14.14 -7.32
N SER A 89 -2.17 14.97 -7.24
CA SER A 89 -2.92 15.18 -6.01
C SER A 89 -4.31 14.58 -6.08
N LYS A 90 -4.93 14.64 -7.26
CA LYS A 90 -6.33 14.27 -7.43
C LYS A 90 -6.59 13.82 -8.87
N TYR A 91 -7.46 12.83 -9.03
CA TYR A 91 -8.11 12.51 -10.29
C TYR A 91 -9.62 12.59 -10.11
N ILE A 92 -10.32 13.23 -11.06
CA ILE A 92 -11.78 13.23 -11.13
C ILE A 92 -12.14 12.75 -12.52
N GLY A 93 -12.92 11.66 -12.61
CA GLY A 93 -13.27 11.09 -13.91
C GLY A 93 -13.78 9.66 -13.84
N SER A 94 -13.65 8.97 -14.95
CA SER A 94 -14.16 7.62 -15.13
C SER A 94 -13.22 6.56 -14.56
N PHE A 95 -13.83 5.54 -13.96
CA PHE A 95 -13.16 4.36 -13.42
C PHE A 95 -13.79 3.11 -14.05
N ASP A 96 -12.96 2.11 -14.34
CA ASP A 96 -13.42 0.79 -14.79
C ASP A 96 -12.48 -0.29 -14.26
N TYR A 97 -12.91 -0.97 -13.20
CA TYR A 97 -12.14 -2.05 -12.57
C TYR A 97 -11.85 -3.25 -13.48
N ARG A 98 -12.59 -3.39 -14.58
CA ARG A 98 -12.38 -4.45 -15.58
C ARG A 98 -11.19 -4.19 -16.49
N LYS A 99 -10.62 -2.99 -16.40
CA LYS A 99 -9.39 -2.60 -17.10
C LYS A 99 -8.18 -2.83 -16.20
N THR A 100 -7.06 -3.12 -16.81
CA THR A 100 -5.78 -3.30 -16.11
C THR A 100 -5.44 -2.08 -15.27
N ASP A 101 -5.73 -0.91 -15.82
CA ASP A 101 -5.60 0.38 -15.14
C ASP A 101 -6.99 0.85 -14.73
N TRP A 102 -7.31 0.76 -13.46
CA TRP A 102 -8.63 1.10 -12.88
C TRP A 102 -9.09 2.55 -13.15
N ILE A 103 -8.19 3.51 -13.42
CA ILE A 103 -8.51 4.81 -14.04
C ILE A 103 -8.64 4.56 -15.55
N TYR A 104 -9.85 4.68 -16.09
CA TYR A 104 -10.06 4.46 -17.51
C TYR A 104 -11.23 5.29 -18.03
N GLY A 105 -10.95 6.20 -18.96
CA GLY A 105 -11.93 7.06 -19.60
C GLY A 105 -11.65 8.54 -19.44
N ASN A 106 -12.68 9.36 -19.61
CA ASN A 106 -12.57 10.82 -19.46
C ASN A 106 -12.27 11.21 -18.03
N GLY A 107 -11.35 12.16 -17.86
CA GLY A 107 -11.01 12.67 -16.55
C GLY A 107 -10.12 13.89 -16.55
N VAL A 108 -9.89 14.39 -15.35
CA VAL A 108 -8.99 15.50 -15.06
C VAL A 108 -8.05 15.08 -13.95
N MET A 109 -6.76 15.13 -14.24
CA MET A 109 -5.68 14.86 -13.29
C MET A 109 -5.10 16.19 -12.82
N TYR A 110 -5.04 16.39 -11.52
CA TYR A 110 -4.49 17.58 -10.88
C TYR A 110 -3.10 17.31 -10.35
N PHE A 111 -2.26 18.33 -10.45
CA PHE A 111 -0.87 18.32 -10.00
C PHE A 111 -0.60 19.45 -9.05
N VAL A 112 0.17 19.14 -8.01
CA VAL A 112 0.62 20.08 -6.99
C VAL A 112 2.13 19.96 -6.80
N ASP A 113 2.73 21.01 -6.25
CA ASP A 113 4.13 21.00 -5.81
C ASP A 113 4.33 20.32 -4.45
N ASP A 114 5.55 20.37 -3.93
CA ASP A 114 5.89 19.78 -2.64
C ASP A 114 5.18 20.45 -1.44
N ASP A 115 4.77 21.71 -1.60
CA ASP A 115 4.01 22.47 -0.61
C ASP A 115 2.49 22.28 -0.74
N ASN A 116 2.05 21.33 -1.59
CA ASN A 116 0.64 21.06 -1.93
C ASN A 116 -0.07 22.22 -2.66
N GLN A 117 0.68 23.14 -3.27
CA GLN A 117 0.05 24.22 -4.02
C GLN A 117 -0.33 23.74 -5.42
N PRO A 118 -1.58 23.99 -5.86
CA PRO A 118 -2.02 23.63 -7.21
C PRO A 118 -1.15 24.29 -8.27
N GLN A 119 -0.62 23.51 -9.19
CA GLN A 119 0.24 24.01 -10.27
C GLN A 119 -0.47 23.95 -11.61
N TYR A 120 -1.02 22.81 -11.97
CA TYR A 120 -1.79 22.68 -13.20
C TYR A 120 -2.66 21.41 -13.19
N PHE A 121 -3.48 21.25 -14.23
CA PHE A 121 -4.27 20.05 -14.46
C PHE A 121 -4.18 19.58 -15.90
N VAL A 122 -4.39 18.29 -16.12
CA VAL A 122 -4.48 17.67 -17.44
C VAL A 122 -5.87 17.08 -17.62
N LYS A 123 -6.57 17.53 -18.66
CA LYS A 123 -7.89 17.02 -19.05
C LYS A 123 -7.77 16.16 -20.30
N GLY A 124 -8.47 15.01 -20.33
CA GLY A 124 -8.49 14.15 -21.52
C GLY A 124 -9.03 12.77 -21.24
N PHE A 125 -8.71 11.83 -22.14
CA PHE A 125 -8.98 10.42 -21.96
C PHE A 125 -7.75 9.72 -21.34
N PHE A 126 -7.95 9.00 -20.26
CA PHE A 126 -6.90 8.35 -19.48
C PHE A 126 -6.95 6.83 -19.59
N SER A 127 -5.79 6.19 -19.47
CA SER A 127 -5.61 4.80 -19.09
C SER A 127 -4.54 4.78 -18.00
N GLY A 128 -4.92 4.36 -16.81
CA GLY A 128 -4.08 4.53 -15.62
C GLY A 128 -3.80 6.02 -15.35
N PHE A 129 -2.55 6.34 -15.13
CA PHE A 129 -2.14 7.71 -14.85
C PHE A 129 -1.78 8.52 -16.11
N ASP A 130 -1.85 7.92 -17.28
CA ASP A 130 -1.44 8.52 -18.53
C ASP A 130 -2.62 9.03 -19.35
N LYS A 131 -2.53 10.27 -19.81
CA LYS A 131 -3.45 10.78 -20.82
C LYS A 131 -3.09 10.15 -22.17
N ILE A 132 -4.01 9.33 -22.69
CA ILE A 132 -3.84 8.62 -23.98
C ILE A 132 -4.65 9.22 -25.12
N GLY A 133 -5.49 10.22 -24.84
CA GLY A 133 -6.34 10.85 -25.85
C GLY A 133 -6.99 12.14 -25.37
N GLU A 134 -7.68 12.79 -26.30
CA GLU A 134 -8.49 13.95 -25.96
C GLU A 134 -9.82 13.52 -25.32
N TRP A 135 -10.45 14.49 -24.64
CA TRP A 135 -11.76 14.29 -24.01
C TRP A 135 -12.81 13.88 -25.04
N GLN A 136 -13.58 12.85 -24.72
CA GLN A 136 -14.59 12.29 -25.61
C GLN A 136 -16.00 12.56 -25.07
N GLY A 137 -16.89 13.16 -25.90
CA GLY A 137 -18.27 13.44 -25.58
C GLY A 137 -18.51 14.71 -24.76
N GLU A 138 -19.77 14.94 -24.40
CA GLU A 138 -20.19 16.04 -23.54
C GLU A 138 -20.22 15.57 -22.09
N PHE A 139 -19.72 16.40 -21.17
CA PHE A 139 -19.67 16.07 -19.76
C PHE A 139 -19.63 17.35 -18.91
N ASP A 140 -20.54 17.44 -17.94
CA ASP A 140 -20.56 18.58 -17.01
C ASP A 140 -19.61 18.35 -15.83
N TYR A 141 -18.37 18.81 -16.01
CA TYR A 141 -17.33 18.75 -15.01
C TYR A 141 -17.67 19.52 -13.72
N ALA A 142 -18.39 20.64 -13.84
CA ALA A 142 -18.72 21.48 -12.68
C ALA A 142 -19.70 20.75 -11.72
N THR A 143 -20.69 20.09 -12.29
CA THR A 143 -21.63 19.26 -11.51
C THR A 143 -20.90 18.11 -10.80
N LEU A 144 -19.96 17.47 -11.49
CA LEU A 144 -19.17 16.40 -10.88
C LEU A 144 -18.33 16.89 -9.70
N LEU A 145 -17.61 17.99 -9.88
CA LEU A 145 -16.78 18.57 -8.85
C LEU A 145 -17.60 18.91 -7.59
N ASN A 146 -18.77 19.52 -7.78
CA ASN A 146 -19.66 19.90 -6.68
C ASN A 146 -20.22 18.70 -5.93
N ASN A 147 -20.54 17.61 -6.63
CA ASN A 147 -21.10 16.41 -6.01
C ASN A 147 -20.09 15.69 -5.10
N TYR A 148 -18.82 15.67 -5.47
CA TYR A 148 -17.81 14.91 -4.72
C TYR A 148 -17.12 15.71 -3.61
N THR A 149 -17.02 17.04 -3.71
CA THR A 149 -16.32 17.86 -2.70
C THR A 149 -16.91 17.67 -1.31
N ARG A 150 -18.25 17.67 -1.20
CA ARG A 150 -18.94 17.47 0.10
C ARG A 150 -18.70 16.10 0.70
N ASP A 151 -18.70 15.06 -0.12
CA ASP A 151 -18.55 13.67 0.36
C ASP A 151 -17.08 13.36 0.67
N MET A 152 -16.16 14.06 0.02
CA MET A 152 -14.73 14.05 0.38
C MET A 152 -14.46 14.68 1.75
N GLU A 153 -15.13 15.77 2.08
CA GLU A 153 -15.04 16.40 3.42
C GLU A 153 -15.51 15.42 4.52
N LEU A 154 -16.58 14.68 4.26
CA LEU A 154 -17.07 13.65 5.18
C LEU A 154 -16.13 12.45 5.32
N ALA A 155 -15.43 12.07 4.24
CA ALA A 155 -14.43 11.01 4.25
C ALA A 155 -13.10 11.45 4.86
N ALA A 156 -12.84 12.75 4.94
CA ALA A 156 -11.59 13.34 5.42
C ALA A 156 -11.50 13.47 6.94
N GLU A 157 -12.52 13.05 7.72
CA GLU A 157 -12.41 13.05 9.18
C GLU A 157 -11.15 12.30 9.63
N PRO A 158 -10.37 12.89 10.57
CA PRO A 158 -9.12 12.30 11.00
C PRO A 158 -9.38 11.05 11.86
N VAL A 159 -9.44 9.92 11.21
CA VAL A 159 -9.32 8.63 11.88
C VAL A 159 -7.92 8.12 11.57
N ASP A 160 -7.19 7.70 12.59
CA ASP A 160 -5.89 7.06 12.40
C ASP A 160 -6.11 5.60 11.95
N PHE A 161 -6.63 5.45 10.72
CA PHE A 161 -6.98 4.16 10.16
C PHE A 161 -5.84 3.18 10.12
N ALA A 162 -4.63 3.69 9.94
CA ALA A 162 -3.48 2.83 9.85
C ALA A 162 -3.20 2.15 11.19
N VAL A 163 -3.28 2.92 12.28
CA VAL A 163 -3.14 2.36 13.64
C VAL A 163 -4.28 1.41 13.95
N ASP A 164 -5.51 1.76 13.60
CA ASP A 164 -6.68 0.89 13.82
C ASP A 164 -6.63 -0.37 12.98
N TRP A 165 -6.22 -0.28 11.73
CA TRP A 165 -6.02 -1.45 10.87
C TRP A 165 -4.94 -2.39 11.42
N VAL A 166 -3.79 -1.87 11.83
CA VAL A 166 -2.75 -2.68 12.50
C VAL A 166 -3.33 -3.35 13.76
N ARG A 167 -4.11 -2.62 14.54
CA ARG A 167 -4.78 -3.15 15.75
C ARG A 167 -5.72 -4.31 15.43
N GLU A 168 -6.52 -4.20 14.36
CA GLU A 168 -7.41 -5.27 13.90
C GLU A 168 -6.64 -6.50 13.40
N CYS A 169 -5.59 -6.30 12.61
CA CYS A 169 -4.74 -7.39 12.12
C CYS A 169 -4.09 -8.20 13.27
N VAL A 170 -3.72 -7.55 14.36
CA VAL A 170 -3.08 -8.21 15.50
C VAL A 170 -4.07 -8.67 16.57
N ALA A 171 -5.33 -8.22 16.53
CA ALA A 171 -6.35 -8.57 17.53
C ALA A 171 -6.54 -10.07 17.74
N PRO A 172 -6.54 -10.94 16.70
CA PRO A 172 -6.65 -12.38 16.86
C PRO A 172 -5.47 -13.03 17.62
N TRP A 173 -4.37 -12.26 17.77
CA TRP A 173 -3.10 -12.70 18.34
C TRP A 173 -2.84 -12.16 19.75
N ARG A 174 -3.78 -11.44 20.36
CA ARG A 174 -3.61 -10.88 21.72
C ARG A 174 -3.33 -11.94 22.77
N ASP A 175 -4.03 -13.07 22.66
CA ASP A 175 -3.90 -14.21 23.58
C ASP A 175 -3.11 -15.39 22.99
N LYS A 176 -2.47 -15.17 21.83
CA LYS A 176 -1.70 -16.19 21.12
C LYS A 176 -0.33 -15.64 20.76
N HIS A 177 0.67 -16.51 20.75
CA HIS A 177 1.99 -16.14 20.22
C HIS A 177 2.03 -16.36 18.71
N ALA A 178 2.29 -15.29 17.97
CA ALA A 178 2.78 -15.40 16.59
C ALA A 178 4.27 -15.66 16.65
N ASP A 179 4.77 -16.64 15.87
CA ASP A 179 6.21 -16.86 15.80
C ASP A 179 6.89 -15.70 15.06
N VAL A 180 6.24 -15.16 14.02
CA VAL A 180 6.79 -14.12 13.17
C VAL A 180 5.77 -13.01 12.90
N LEU A 181 6.21 -11.75 13.03
CA LEU A 181 5.50 -10.56 12.58
C LEU A 181 6.20 -10.00 11.34
N PHE A 182 5.47 -9.86 10.24
CA PHE A 182 5.92 -9.22 9.02
C PHE A 182 5.42 -7.78 8.98
N VAL A 183 6.35 -6.83 8.91
CA VAL A 183 6.10 -5.39 8.80
C VAL A 183 6.73 -4.92 7.50
N GLY A 184 5.95 -4.36 6.60
CA GLY A 184 6.51 -4.00 5.29
C GLY A 184 5.56 -3.25 4.38
N ASP A 185 5.97 -3.18 3.14
CA ASP A 185 5.28 -2.50 2.06
C ASP A 185 4.50 -3.49 1.15
N SER A 186 4.30 -3.09 -0.11
CA SER A 186 3.57 -3.91 -1.10
C SER A 186 4.19 -5.29 -1.34
N TYR A 187 5.47 -5.48 -1.12
CA TYR A 187 6.09 -6.78 -1.31
C TYR A 187 5.59 -7.80 -0.27
N PHE A 188 5.30 -7.36 0.95
CA PHE A 188 4.65 -8.22 1.94
C PHE A 188 3.15 -8.31 1.75
N GLU A 189 2.47 -7.20 1.44
CA GLU A 189 1.04 -7.20 1.12
C GLU A 189 0.73 -8.24 0.03
N LEU A 190 1.46 -8.19 -1.08
CA LEU A 190 1.23 -9.05 -2.25
C LEU A 190 1.75 -10.48 -2.07
N GLY A 191 2.62 -10.76 -1.12
CA GLY A 191 3.07 -12.10 -0.79
C GLY A 191 1.96 -13.03 -0.30
N ASN A 192 0.81 -12.49 0.12
CA ASN A 192 -0.39 -13.24 0.44
C ASN A 192 -1.40 -13.34 -0.72
N VAL A 193 -1.10 -12.72 -1.87
CA VAL A 193 -2.01 -12.68 -3.02
C VAL A 193 -1.57 -13.73 -4.05
N ALA A 194 -2.46 -14.69 -4.32
CA ALA A 194 -2.14 -15.82 -5.21
C ALA A 194 -1.75 -15.39 -6.63
N ASP A 195 -2.31 -14.29 -7.13
CA ASP A 195 -2.00 -13.77 -8.47
C ASP A 195 -0.54 -13.29 -8.61
N TYR A 196 0.12 -12.96 -7.50
CA TYR A 196 1.52 -12.54 -7.47
C TYR A 196 2.46 -13.65 -7.02
N ALA A 197 2.16 -14.27 -5.87
CA ALA A 197 3.04 -15.25 -5.25
C ALA A 197 2.72 -16.72 -5.66
N GLY A 198 1.69 -16.94 -6.46
CA GLY A 198 1.21 -18.27 -6.83
C GLY A 198 0.49 -19.02 -5.71
N VAL A 199 0.78 -18.67 -4.47
CA VAL A 199 0.20 -19.24 -3.24
C VAL A 199 0.25 -18.18 -2.14
N ASN A 200 -0.49 -18.41 -1.03
CA ASN A 200 -0.23 -17.65 0.20
C ASN A 200 1.15 -18.07 0.75
N LEU A 201 2.17 -17.29 0.42
CA LEU A 201 3.55 -17.58 0.76
C LEU A 201 3.77 -17.70 2.26
N PHE A 202 3.26 -16.75 3.03
CA PHE A 202 3.50 -16.70 4.48
C PHE A 202 2.84 -17.87 5.20
N GLY A 203 1.61 -18.24 4.81
CA GLY A 203 0.93 -19.43 5.35
C GLY A 203 1.64 -20.72 5.01
N LYS A 204 2.27 -20.81 3.86
CA LYS A 204 3.09 -21.96 3.45
C LYS A 204 4.38 -22.10 4.29
N VAL A 205 5.06 -20.96 4.53
CA VAL A 205 6.35 -20.94 5.24
C VAL A 205 6.17 -21.04 6.76
N PHE A 206 5.11 -20.44 7.28
CA PHE A 206 4.84 -20.35 8.73
C PHE A 206 3.45 -20.91 9.10
N PRO A 207 3.21 -22.20 8.92
CA PRO A 207 1.89 -22.80 9.15
C PRO A 207 1.46 -22.74 10.63
N GLN A 208 2.38 -22.52 11.57
CA GLN A 208 2.11 -22.50 13.01
C GLN A 208 1.66 -21.13 13.52
N GLY A 209 1.91 -20.07 12.78
CA GLY A 209 1.45 -18.72 13.12
C GLY A 209 2.37 -17.61 12.65
N TYR A 210 1.79 -16.73 11.88
CA TYR A 210 2.41 -15.48 11.45
C TYR A 210 1.37 -14.36 11.45
N VAL A 211 1.83 -13.14 11.55
CA VAL A 211 1.03 -11.94 11.30
C VAL A 211 1.71 -11.15 10.19
N ASN A 212 0.98 -10.83 9.14
CA ASN A 212 1.46 -9.96 8.08
C ASN A 212 0.64 -8.68 8.08
N ILE A 213 1.33 -7.57 8.30
CA ILE A 213 0.76 -6.22 8.30
C ILE A 213 1.39 -5.34 7.22
N GLY A 214 1.83 -5.94 6.11
CA GLY A 214 2.35 -5.21 4.96
C GLY A 214 1.31 -4.27 4.34
N VAL A 215 1.72 -3.04 4.01
CA VAL A 215 0.90 -1.99 3.40
C VAL A 215 1.60 -1.41 2.19
N GLY A 216 0.98 -1.52 1.02
CA GLY A 216 1.54 -1.03 -0.23
C GLY A 216 1.90 0.46 -0.20
N GLY A 217 3.10 0.79 -0.70
CA GLY A 217 3.60 2.15 -0.74
C GLY A 217 4.14 2.70 0.57
N SER A 218 4.05 1.96 1.68
CA SER A 218 4.48 2.43 2.99
C SER A 218 6.00 2.58 3.13
N LYS A 219 6.41 3.44 4.05
CA LYS A 219 7.78 3.83 4.36
C LYS A 219 8.09 3.60 5.84
N PHE A 220 9.36 3.69 6.23
CA PHE A 220 9.73 3.70 7.64
C PHE A 220 9.01 4.78 8.44
N SER A 221 8.88 6.00 7.88
CA SER A 221 8.19 7.11 8.53
C SER A 221 6.72 6.83 8.82
N ASP A 222 6.04 6.09 7.96
CA ASP A 222 4.64 5.70 8.16
C ASP A 222 4.55 4.69 9.30
N TRP A 223 5.38 3.66 9.27
CA TRP A 223 5.41 2.62 10.28
C TRP A 223 5.86 3.09 11.66
N LEU A 224 6.67 4.14 11.75
CA LEU A 224 6.99 4.80 13.01
C LEU A 224 5.74 5.31 13.74
N ASN A 225 4.67 5.61 13.00
CA ASN A 225 3.39 6.01 13.58
C ASN A 225 2.42 4.82 13.73
N TRP A 226 2.37 3.94 12.75
CA TRP A 226 1.35 2.88 12.67
C TRP A 226 1.58 1.71 13.60
N ILE A 227 2.84 1.39 13.91
CA ILE A 227 3.19 0.22 14.72
C ILE A 227 2.60 0.26 16.14
N ASP A 228 2.22 1.44 16.62
CA ASP A 228 1.54 1.60 17.91
C ASP A 228 0.18 0.87 17.94
N GLY A 229 -0.44 0.63 16.78
CA GLY A 229 -1.64 -0.21 16.65
C GLY A 229 -1.42 -1.66 17.07
N ALA A 230 -0.19 -2.16 17.01
CA ALA A 230 0.16 -3.49 17.47
C ALA A 230 0.40 -3.58 19.00
N SER A 231 0.23 -2.48 19.73
CA SER A 231 0.35 -2.46 21.20
C SER A 231 -0.62 -3.45 21.86
N GLY A 232 -0.10 -4.25 22.77
CA GLY A 232 -0.87 -5.32 23.45
C GLY A 232 -0.95 -6.63 22.69
N MET A 233 -0.37 -6.75 21.51
CA MET A 233 -0.09 -8.05 20.89
C MET A 233 0.89 -8.83 21.75
N ALA A 234 0.68 -10.15 21.85
CA ALA A 234 1.69 -11.04 22.43
C ALA A 234 3.00 -10.91 21.64
N SER A 235 4.12 -10.72 22.33
CA SER A 235 5.42 -10.46 21.71
C SER A 235 5.79 -11.53 20.69
N PRO A 236 5.98 -11.20 19.41
CA PRO A 236 6.47 -12.14 18.42
C PRO A 236 7.92 -12.51 18.75
N LYS A 237 8.34 -13.73 18.43
CA LYS A 237 9.75 -14.13 18.60
C LYS A 237 10.65 -13.44 17.59
N LYS A 238 10.13 -13.23 16.39
CA LYS A 238 10.85 -12.69 15.25
C LYS A 238 10.01 -11.60 14.57
N ILE A 239 10.67 -10.55 14.13
CA ILE A 239 10.07 -9.50 13.29
C ILE A 239 10.88 -9.40 12.00
N VAL A 240 10.19 -9.47 10.87
CA VAL A 240 10.79 -9.30 9.56
C VAL A 240 10.33 -7.98 8.98
N LEU A 241 11.28 -7.09 8.67
CA LEU A 241 11.05 -5.79 8.04
C LEU A 241 11.34 -5.88 6.55
N ASN A 242 10.43 -5.39 5.71
CA ASN A 242 10.66 -5.12 4.30
C ASN A 242 10.24 -3.69 3.98
N LEU A 243 11.12 -2.75 4.24
CA LEU A 243 10.94 -1.31 4.04
C LEU A 243 12.22 -0.70 3.48
N GLY A 244 12.14 0.52 2.98
CA GLY A 244 13.26 1.27 2.42
C GLY A 244 13.12 1.50 0.93
N PHE A 245 12.50 0.60 0.18
CA PHE A 245 12.26 0.79 -1.24
C PHE A 245 11.49 2.10 -1.49
N ASN A 246 10.33 2.28 -0.86
CA ASN A 246 9.49 3.47 -1.04
C ASN A 246 10.14 4.74 -0.47
N ASP A 247 10.94 4.63 0.59
CA ASP A 247 11.72 5.74 1.13
C ASP A 247 12.71 6.27 0.08
N ILE A 248 13.52 5.39 -0.50
CA ILE A 248 14.50 5.71 -1.54
C ILE A 248 13.79 6.31 -2.76
N HIS A 249 12.75 5.66 -3.24
CA HIS A 249 11.98 6.09 -4.42
C HIS A 249 11.12 7.34 -4.17
N SER A 250 10.99 7.82 -2.92
CA SER A 250 10.41 9.15 -2.63
C SER A 250 11.41 10.29 -2.64
N ASN A 251 12.64 10.07 -3.15
CA ASN A 251 13.75 11.02 -3.10
C ASN A 251 14.06 11.51 -1.67
N MET A 252 13.81 10.64 -0.68
CA MET A 252 14.19 10.95 0.68
C MET A 252 15.70 10.93 0.79
N GLU A 253 16.27 11.90 1.48
CA GLU A 253 17.71 11.96 1.73
C GLU A 253 18.19 10.68 2.42
N PRO A 254 19.27 10.04 1.97
CA PRO A 254 19.77 8.76 2.51
C PRO A 254 19.98 8.78 4.03
N ALA A 255 20.43 9.91 4.57
CA ALA A 255 20.59 10.09 6.02
C ALA A 255 19.25 10.00 6.76
N THR A 256 18.18 10.53 6.16
CA THR A 256 16.82 10.47 6.73
C THR A 256 16.27 9.05 6.67
N VAL A 257 16.47 8.33 5.56
CA VAL A 257 16.07 6.91 5.45
C VAL A 257 16.76 6.08 6.53
N TYR A 258 18.06 6.28 6.71
CA TYR A 258 18.83 5.59 7.74
C TYR A 258 18.36 5.92 9.17
N LYS A 259 18.10 7.19 9.44
CA LYS A 259 17.55 7.63 10.73
C LYS A 259 16.23 6.92 11.00
N ASN A 260 15.30 6.94 10.05
CA ASN A 260 13.99 6.30 10.19
C ASN A 260 14.12 4.78 10.39
N TYR A 261 15.06 4.13 9.70
CA TYR A 261 15.36 2.72 9.89
C TYR A 261 15.83 2.43 11.34
N THR A 262 16.79 3.20 11.85
CA THR A 262 17.30 3.01 13.21
C THR A 262 16.22 3.25 14.27
N GLU A 263 15.44 4.31 14.12
CA GLU A 263 14.31 4.62 14.98
C GLU A 263 13.25 3.52 14.96
N MET A 264 12.99 2.93 13.78
CA MET A 264 12.05 1.81 13.64
C MET A 264 12.52 0.58 14.40
N VAL A 265 13.80 0.21 14.29
CA VAL A 265 14.39 -0.91 15.05
C VAL A 265 14.24 -0.70 16.56
N GLU A 266 14.54 0.51 17.05
CA GLU A 266 14.40 0.86 18.46
C GLU A 266 12.92 0.81 18.89
N LYS A 267 12.02 1.34 18.08
CA LYS A 267 10.59 1.34 18.37
C LYS A 267 10.03 -0.08 18.44
N LEU A 268 10.42 -0.97 17.53
CA LEU A 268 10.01 -2.37 17.55
C LEU A 268 10.44 -3.07 18.85
N ARG A 269 11.66 -2.83 19.31
CA ARG A 269 12.13 -3.36 20.59
C ARG A 269 11.33 -2.82 21.77
N LYS A 270 11.02 -1.54 21.74
CA LYS A 270 10.19 -0.91 22.78
C LYS A 270 8.77 -1.48 22.80
N CYS A 271 8.17 -1.73 21.63
CA CYS A 271 6.81 -2.26 21.54
C CYS A 271 6.71 -3.75 21.90
N PHE A 272 7.71 -4.56 21.53
CA PHE A 272 7.64 -6.02 21.61
C PHE A 272 8.69 -6.67 22.52
N GLY A 273 9.43 -5.89 23.30
CA GLY A 273 10.51 -6.40 24.13
C GLY A 273 11.78 -6.65 23.32
N SER A 274 12.29 -7.88 23.29
CA SER A 274 13.53 -8.21 22.60
C SER A 274 13.37 -9.26 21.51
N PRO A 275 12.54 -9.02 20.49
CA PRO A 275 12.40 -9.93 19.36
C PRO A 275 13.71 -9.96 18.55
N GLU A 276 13.94 -11.06 17.85
CA GLU A 276 14.95 -11.07 16.79
C GLU A 276 14.41 -10.26 15.61
N ILE A 277 15.16 -9.26 15.16
CA ILE A 277 14.76 -8.40 14.05
C ILE A 277 15.57 -8.76 12.81
N TYR A 278 14.87 -8.95 11.72
CA TYR A 278 15.41 -9.24 10.40
C TYR A 278 15.02 -8.12 9.44
N LEU A 279 15.96 -7.64 8.63
CA LEU A 279 15.70 -6.70 7.55
C LEU A 279 15.91 -7.40 6.21
N VAL A 280 14.90 -7.35 5.37
CA VAL A 280 15.01 -7.78 3.98
C VAL A 280 15.76 -6.70 3.19
N GLN A 281 16.78 -7.08 2.45
CA GLN A 281 17.48 -6.15 1.56
C GLN A 281 16.50 -5.62 0.50
N VAL A 282 16.62 -4.34 0.18
CA VAL A 282 15.83 -3.71 -0.87
C VAL A 282 16.15 -4.38 -2.21
N VAL A 283 15.12 -4.84 -2.87
CA VAL A 283 15.19 -5.54 -4.15
C VAL A 283 15.35 -4.54 -5.30
N HIS A 284 16.30 -4.78 -6.19
CA HIS A 284 16.49 -3.96 -7.39
C HIS A 284 15.39 -4.22 -8.40
N SER A 285 14.51 -3.23 -8.56
CA SER A 285 13.42 -3.31 -9.51
C SER A 285 13.86 -2.89 -10.91
N PRO A 286 13.62 -3.69 -11.95
CA PRO A 286 13.92 -3.30 -13.32
C PRO A 286 13.03 -2.18 -13.86
N LYS A 287 12.00 -1.78 -13.12
CA LYS A 287 11.17 -0.60 -13.44
C LYS A 287 11.92 0.72 -13.28
N TYR A 288 12.89 0.77 -12.36
CA TYR A 288 13.59 1.99 -11.96
C TYR A 288 15.12 1.78 -11.96
N PRO A 289 15.71 1.47 -13.13
CA PRO A 289 17.14 1.16 -13.20
C PRO A 289 18.05 2.33 -12.77
N GLU A 290 17.55 3.55 -12.84
CA GLU A 290 18.24 4.76 -12.40
C GLU A 290 18.40 4.84 -10.86
N MET A 291 17.60 4.10 -10.11
CA MET A 291 17.65 4.08 -8.64
C MET A 291 18.58 2.99 -8.09
N TYR A 292 19.12 2.14 -8.95
CA TYR A 292 19.97 1.01 -8.58
C TYR A 292 21.10 1.38 -7.62
N LYS A 293 21.75 2.54 -7.86
CA LYS A 293 22.84 2.99 -7.00
C LYS A 293 22.37 3.30 -5.59
N GLN A 294 21.24 4.00 -5.43
CA GLN A 294 20.68 4.36 -4.14
C GLN A 294 20.23 3.12 -3.35
N GLU A 295 19.66 2.14 -4.04
CA GLU A 295 19.28 0.86 -3.44
C GLU A 295 20.50 0.08 -2.96
N CYS A 296 21.57 0.00 -3.76
CA CYS A 296 22.85 -0.57 -3.35
C CYS A 296 23.45 0.16 -2.14
N ASP A 297 23.48 1.50 -2.16
CA ASP A 297 24.02 2.31 -1.08
C ASP A 297 23.26 2.03 0.23
N PHE A 298 21.92 1.91 0.17
CA PHE A 298 21.10 1.57 1.32
C PHE A 298 21.38 0.14 1.82
N ASN A 299 21.41 -0.85 0.93
CA ASN A 299 21.72 -2.24 1.30
C ASN A 299 23.12 -2.37 1.93
N ASN A 300 24.12 -1.67 1.40
CA ASN A 300 25.48 -1.65 1.98
C ASN A 300 25.51 -0.98 3.35
N MET A 301 24.79 0.12 3.52
CA MET A 301 24.71 0.83 4.78
C MET A 301 24.04 -0.03 5.85
N THR A 302 22.91 -0.65 5.54
CA THR A 302 22.22 -1.54 6.48
C THR A 302 23.06 -2.77 6.81
N ALA A 303 23.79 -3.33 5.85
CA ALA A 303 24.71 -4.44 6.07
C ALA A 303 25.85 -4.05 7.03
N SER A 304 26.44 -2.87 6.85
CA SER A 304 27.54 -2.39 7.70
C SER A 304 27.14 -2.12 9.15
N THR A 305 25.86 -1.80 9.39
CA THR A 305 25.32 -1.44 10.70
C THR A 305 24.50 -2.53 11.37
N ALA A 306 24.16 -3.59 10.65
CA ALA A 306 23.30 -4.68 11.12
C ALA A 306 23.77 -5.27 12.46
N SER A 307 25.05 -5.60 12.57
CA SER A 307 25.65 -6.16 13.80
C SER A 307 25.52 -5.20 14.98
N THR A 308 25.81 -3.91 14.77
CA THR A 308 25.74 -2.88 15.84
C THR A 308 24.31 -2.68 16.31
N LEU A 309 23.35 -2.74 15.39
CA LEU A 309 21.92 -2.63 15.68
C LEU A 309 21.32 -3.96 16.15
N GLY A 310 22.08 -5.07 16.15
CA GLY A 310 21.56 -6.40 16.48
C GLY A 310 20.43 -6.83 15.55
N VAL A 311 20.52 -6.48 14.27
CA VAL A 311 19.60 -6.87 13.21
C VAL A 311 20.26 -7.92 12.34
N LYS A 312 19.51 -8.90 11.85
CA LYS A 312 19.95 -9.88 10.86
C LYS A 312 19.43 -9.48 9.49
N LEU A 313 20.16 -9.84 8.44
CA LEU A 313 19.73 -9.55 7.07
C LEU A 313 19.14 -10.78 6.40
N ILE A 314 18.14 -10.54 5.54
CA ILE A 314 17.58 -11.53 4.62
C ILE A 314 18.01 -11.12 3.21
N ASP A 315 18.87 -11.95 2.63
CA ASP A 315 19.46 -11.74 1.32
C ASP A 315 18.49 -12.21 0.21
N TRP A 316 17.47 -11.42 -0.05
CA TRP A 316 16.55 -11.67 -1.16
C TRP A 316 17.05 -11.05 -2.46
N ASN A 317 17.59 -9.84 -2.37
CA ASN A 317 18.05 -9.11 -3.55
C ASN A 317 19.13 -9.87 -4.32
N ASP A 318 20.13 -10.41 -3.64
CA ASP A 318 21.24 -11.10 -4.30
C ASP A 318 20.75 -12.42 -4.97
N LYS A 319 19.73 -13.08 -4.38
CA LYS A 319 19.07 -14.23 -5.02
C LYS A 319 18.33 -13.83 -6.31
N ILE A 320 17.63 -12.72 -6.31
CA ILE A 320 16.96 -12.17 -7.51
C ILE A 320 17.99 -11.80 -8.58
N VAL A 321 19.04 -11.08 -8.19
CA VAL A 321 20.10 -10.64 -9.12
C VAL A 321 20.85 -11.85 -9.72
N ALA A 322 21.07 -12.91 -8.94
CA ALA A 322 21.71 -14.13 -9.41
C ALA A 322 20.79 -15.03 -10.26
N SER A 323 19.49 -14.78 -10.26
CA SER A 323 18.53 -15.58 -11.02
C SER A 323 18.71 -15.41 -12.52
N LYS A 324 18.58 -16.54 -13.25
CA LYS A 324 18.55 -16.53 -14.72
C LYS A 324 17.13 -16.42 -15.28
N GLN A 325 16.12 -16.48 -14.40
CA GLN A 325 14.71 -16.36 -14.76
C GLN A 325 14.21 -14.97 -14.40
N ASP A 326 13.17 -14.53 -15.10
CA ASP A 326 12.49 -13.28 -14.75
C ASP A 326 11.78 -13.43 -13.40
N CYS A 327 12.11 -12.55 -12.47
CA CYS A 327 11.62 -12.55 -11.09
C CYS A 327 10.50 -11.54 -10.85
N PHE A 328 10.09 -10.79 -11.88
CA PHE A 328 9.15 -9.69 -11.72
C PHE A 328 7.86 -9.92 -12.50
N HIS A 329 6.79 -9.38 -11.99
CA HIS A 329 5.49 -9.32 -12.65
C HIS A 329 5.52 -8.37 -13.86
N PHE A 330 4.43 -8.30 -14.63
CA PHE A 330 4.34 -7.45 -15.83
C PHE A 330 4.60 -5.96 -15.54
N ASP A 331 4.33 -5.49 -14.30
CA ASP A 331 4.59 -4.12 -13.87
C ASP A 331 6.08 -3.81 -13.66
N ARG A 332 6.94 -4.84 -13.77
CA ARG A 332 8.40 -4.78 -13.60
C ARG A 332 8.85 -4.26 -12.22
N LEU A 333 7.93 -4.19 -11.27
CA LEU A 333 8.15 -3.69 -9.91
C LEU A 333 8.02 -4.80 -8.87
N HIS A 334 6.87 -5.47 -8.87
CA HIS A 334 6.57 -6.48 -7.88
C HIS A 334 7.08 -7.85 -8.30
N PRO A 335 7.58 -8.65 -7.35
CA PRO A 335 8.01 -10.01 -7.65
C PRO A 335 6.85 -10.87 -8.16
N ASN A 336 7.14 -11.72 -9.13
CA ASN A 336 6.24 -12.77 -9.58
C ASN A 336 6.41 -14.03 -8.70
N GLU A 337 5.71 -15.11 -9.05
CA GLU A 337 5.79 -16.40 -8.34
C GLU A 337 7.24 -16.89 -8.14
N HIS A 338 8.08 -16.75 -9.17
CA HIS A 338 9.50 -17.15 -9.07
C HIS A 338 10.27 -16.22 -8.12
N GLY A 339 10.07 -14.92 -8.20
CA GLY A 339 10.66 -13.95 -7.26
C GLY A 339 10.29 -14.24 -5.80
N TYR A 340 9.03 -14.57 -5.54
CA TYR A 340 8.59 -14.99 -4.21
C TYR A 340 9.11 -16.36 -3.78
N ALA A 341 9.34 -17.29 -4.71
CA ALA A 341 10.01 -18.57 -4.37
C ALA A 341 11.45 -18.34 -3.89
N LEU A 342 12.16 -17.37 -4.48
CA LEU A 342 13.49 -16.98 -3.99
C LEU A 342 13.42 -16.30 -2.62
N PHE A 343 12.36 -15.56 -2.32
CA PHE A 343 12.11 -15.02 -0.98
C PHE A 343 11.87 -16.12 0.05
N GLU A 344 11.04 -17.13 -0.31
CA GLU A 344 10.84 -18.31 0.53
C GLU A 344 12.16 -18.98 0.89
N GLN A 345 13.05 -19.12 -0.10
CA GLN A 345 14.38 -19.67 0.13
C GLN A 345 15.21 -18.78 1.06
N ALA A 346 15.26 -17.46 0.81
CA ALA A 346 16.01 -16.52 1.62
C ALA A 346 15.55 -16.51 3.09
N ILE A 347 14.23 -16.53 3.31
CA ILE A 347 13.64 -16.61 4.66
C ILE A 347 14.04 -17.91 5.37
N LYS A 348 13.93 -19.06 4.70
CA LYS A 348 14.28 -20.36 5.29
C LYS A 348 15.75 -20.51 5.65
N GLU A 349 16.63 -19.80 4.94
CA GLU A 349 18.06 -19.77 5.26
C GLU A 349 18.38 -18.84 6.44
N ALA A 350 17.59 -17.77 6.63
CA ALA A 350 17.85 -16.75 7.63
C ALA A 350 17.16 -17.01 8.99
N LEU A 351 15.98 -17.63 9.01
CA LEU A 351 15.14 -17.85 10.20
C LEU A 351 15.25 -19.24 10.77
#